data_7ff91c845933e2cdad3747a07187ccd4
#
_entry.id   7ff91c845933e2cdad3747a07187ccd4
#
_cell.length_a   1.000
_cell.length_b   1.000
_cell.length_c   1.000
_cell.angle_alpha   90.00
_cell.angle_beta   90.00
_cell.angle_gamma   90.00
#
_symmetry.space_group_name_H-M   'P 1'
#
loop_
_entity.id
_entity.type
_entity.pdbx_description
1 polymer ?
#
loop_
_entity_poly.entity_id
_entity_poly.type
_entity_poly.pdbx_seq_one_letter_code
_entity_poly.pdbx_strand_id
1 'polypeptide(L)'
;MGRIDNNGGQDRVMQRRHINQMLRFIDDYELVKQKLHTIYKTAEDFYNGKSLCKQNFLKYYRRYINEGRNINALIPHKTGRKFRDIIKYESEITDTLKELRCLAYNKYDISLLLKKRSEINLSPSTVYRLMRKLGINKLNPHLKELKRRIIKMSAGELGHIDIHYVAKGTVKNLGNKKLYLLGIIDSYSRICWMMPLVSIKSIDVSYAAMEIVVLLRNRYGIEFKEMMSDNGSEFSSRNNISGHPFERMLQFLSIKHIYTKPCTPKTNGKIERFWRTLEDELLDGESFETLEEFEHHIKGYCLYYNEHRMHQGISLKKPIDMVQ
;
A
#
# COMPACT_ATOMS: atom_id res chain seq x y z
N MET A 1 5.30 -4.20 21.89
CA MET A 1 6.70 -4.45 21.50
C MET A 1 7.14 -3.36 20.52
N GLY A 2 7.92 -2.40 21.01
CA GLY A 2 8.33 -1.20 20.27
C GLY A 2 9.32 -1.56 19.15
N ARG A 3 9.09 -1.03 17.97
CA ARG A 3 10.09 -1.02 16.92
C ARG A 3 11.23 -0.09 17.36
N ILE A 4 12.39 -0.67 17.61
CA ILE A 4 13.65 0.03 17.82
C ILE A 4 13.91 0.85 16.55
N ASP A 5 14.05 2.17 16.71
CA ASP A 5 14.44 3.08 15.62
C ASP A 5 15.85 2.73 15.14
N ASN A 6 15.96 1.99 14.04
CA ASN A 6 17.22 1.61 13.39
C ASN A 6 18.01 2.81 12.81
N ASN A 7 17.43 4.01 12.78
CA ASN A 7 18.13 5.21 12.30
C ASN A 7 19.23 5.70 13.24
N GLY A 8 19.14 5.47 14.54
CA GLY A 8 20.17 5.86 15.50
C GLY A 8 21.48 5.06 15.39
N GLY A 9 21.38 3.82 14.91
CA GLY A 9 22.55 2.94 14.71
C GLY A 9 23.37 3.32 13.47
N GLN A 10 22.69 3.59 12.36
CA GLN A 10 23.36 4.00 11.12
C GLN A 10 24.04 5.38 11.25
N ASP A 11 23.39 6.35 11.90
CA ASP A 11 23.96 7.66 12.18
C ASP A 11 25.25 7.53 13.03
N ARG A 12 25.29 6.69 14.04
CA ARG A 12 26.48 6.45 14.88
C ARG A 12 27.63 5.80 14.12
N VAL A 13 27.33 4.83 13.24
CA VAL A 13 28.35 4.17 12.41
C VAL A 13 28.94 5.16 11.41
N MET A 14 28.12 5.98 10.77
CA MET A 14 28.58 7.03 9.84
C MET A 14 29.42 8.10 10.55
N GLN A 15 29.03 8.52 11.75
CA GLN A 15 29.81 9.47 12.57
C GLN A 15 31.16 8.89 12.95
N ARG A 16 31.26 7.64 13.38
CA ARG A 16 32.52 6.97 13.71
C ARG A 16 33.45 6.87 12.50
N ARG A 17 32.93 6.53 11.32
CA ARG A 17 33.72 6.50 10.07
C ARG A 17 34.28 7.88 9.74
N HIS A 18 33.44 8.90 9.84
CA HIS A 18 33.89 10.30 9.59
C HIS A 18 34.98 10.74 10.58
N ILE A 19 34.81 10.48 11.87
CA ILE A 19 35.81 10.80 12.91
C ILE A 19 37.14 10.11 12.61
N ASN A 20 37.11 8.79 12.36
CA ASN A 20 38.33 8.03 12.09
C ASN A 20 39.03 8.51 10.82
N GLN A 21 38.28 8.90 9.79
CA GLN A 21 38.85 9.49 8.59
C GLN A 21 39.49 10.85 8.85
N MET A 22 38.79 11.70 9.61
CA MET A 22 39.34 13.03 9.96
C MET A 22 40.57 12.95 10.83
N LEU A 23 40.65 12.01 11.77
CA LEU A 23 41.88 11.79 12.58
C LEU A 23 43.07 11.43 11.71
N ARG A 24 42.91 10.47 10.77
CA ARG A 24 43.96 10.11 9.80
C ARG A 24 44.41 11.32 8.96
N PHE A 25 43.46 12.15 8.53
CA PHE A 25 43.79 13.36 7.77
C PHE A 25 44.51 14.41 8.62
N ILE A 26 44.18 14.49 9.91
CA ILE A 26 44.88 15.38 10.84
C ILE A 26 46.33 14.91 11.09
N ASP A 27 46.53 13.61 11.31
CA ASP A 27 47.83 13.02 11.49
C ASP A 27 48.72 13.27 10.26
N ASP A 28 48.22 12.96 9.05
CA ASP A 28 48.96 13.25 7.80
C ASP A 28 49.26 14.75 7.64
N TYR A 29 48.32 15.64 7.96
CA TYR A 29 48.50 17.08 7.87
C TYR A 29 49.53 17.64 8.87
N GLU A 30 49.56 17.12 10.11
CA GLU A 30 50.54 17.51 11.12
C GLU A 30 51.95 17.10 10.71
N LEU A 31 52.12 15.91 10.12
CA LEU A 31 53.39 15.45 9.56
C LEU A 31 53.87 16.38 8.42
N VAL A 32 52.99 16.74 7.49
CA VAL A 32 53.34 17.71 6.42
C VAL A 32 53.72 19.07 6.98
N LYS A 33 53.01 19.56 8.01
CA LYS A 33 53.27 20.84 8.66
C LYS A 33 54.64 20.85 9.38
N GLN A 34 55.05 19.71 9.95
CA GLN A 34 56.34 19.53 10.62
C GLN A 34 57.47 19.24 9.64
N LYS A 35 57.20 19.21 8.31
CA LYS A 35 58.17 18.84 7.26
C LYS A 35 58.80 17.45 7.45
N LEU A 36 58.06 16.54 8.07
CA LEU A 36 58.45 15.15 8.21
C LEU A 36 58.21 14.39 6.91
N HIS A 37 58.93 13.27 6.70
CA HIS A 37 58.77 12.45 5.49
C HIS A 37 57.37 11.91 5.36
N THR A 38 56.59 12.43 4.38
CA THR A 38 55.28 11.97 3.99
C THR A 38 55.22 11.87 2.47
N ILE A 39 54.17 11.21 1.98
CA ILE A 39 53.86 11.16 0.53
C ILE A 39 53.45 12.54 -0.01
N TYR A 40 53.13 13.49 0.85
CA TYR A 40 52.77 14.86 0.50
C TYR A 40 53.90 15.82 0.83
N LYS A 41 54.40 16.54 -0.17
CA LYS A 41 55.51 17.50 -0.02
C LYS A 41 55.02 18.83 0.54
N THR A 42 53.83 19.25 0.17
CA THR A 42 53.21 20.52 0.59
C THR A 42 51.81 20.34 1.13
N ALA A 43 51.30 21.33 1.86
CA ALA A 43 49.89 21.33 2.31
C ALA A 43 48.88 21.31 1.13
N GLU A 44 49.27 21.89 -0.02
CA GLU A 44 48.42 21.86 -1.22
C GLU A 44 48.38 20.47 -1.84
N ASP A 45 49.49 19.76 -1.91
CA ASP A 45 49.57 18.37 -2.35
C ASP A 45 48.71 17.49 -1.45
N PHE A 46 48.73 17.74 -0.14
CA PHE A 46 47.87 17.03 0.81
C PHE A 46 46.37 17.25 0.52
N TYR A 47 45.92 18.49 0.33
CA TYR A 47 44.51 18.76 0.04
C TYR A 47 44.08 18.14 -1.29
N ASN A 48 44.90 18.26 -2.32
CA ASN A 48 44.62 17.70 -3.64
C ASN A 48 44.62 16.15 -3.61
N GLY A 49 45.62 15.55 -2.99
CA GLY A 49 45.74 14.09 -2.90
C GLY A 49 44.63 13.42 -2.09
N LYS A 50 44.03 14.12 -1.12
CA LYS A 50 42.87 13.63 -0.34
C LYS A 50 41.52 14.11 -0.87
N SER A 51 41.50 14.90 -1.96
CA SER A 51 40.28 15.55 -2.48
C SER A 51 39.51 16.33 -1.41
N LEU A 52 40.22 17.06 -0.56
CA LEU A 52 39.65 17.79 0.58
C LEU A 52 39.45 19.27 0.26
N CYS A 53 38.28 19.78 0.63
CA CYS A 53 38.06 21.22 0.68
C CYS A 53 38.89 21.82 1.87
N LYS A 54 39.95 22.61 1.54
CA LYS A 54 40.87 23.24 2.49
C LYS A 54 40.14 23.97 3.63
N GLN A 55 39.15 24.79 3.29
CA GLN A 55 38.39 25.57 4.29
C GLN A 55 37.63 24.67 5.27
N ASN A 56 37.00 23.61 4.77
CA ASN A 56 36.24 22.69 5.58
C ASN A 56 37.16 21.87 6.50
N PHE A 57 38.25 21.34 5.97
CA PHE A 57 39.26 20.63 6.77
C PHE A 57 39.83 21.50 7.88
N LEU A 58 40.30 22.72 7.56
CA LEU A 58 40.87 23.63 8.54
C LEU A 58 39.90 24.04 9.64
N LYS A 59 38.59 24.11 9.32
CA LYS A 59 37.55 24.35 10.32
C LYS A 59 37.50 23.25 11.38
N TYR A 60 37.50 21.97 10.95
CA TYR A 60 37.52 20.82 11.86
C TYR A 60 38.85 20.74 12.62
N TYR A 61 39.97 20.94 11.95
CA TYR A 61 41.32 20.92 12.55
C TYR A 61 41.44 21.96 13.65
N ARG A 62 41.10 23.24 13.38
CA ARG A 62 41.15 24.32 14.38
C ARG A 62 40.26 24.01 15.58
N ARG A 63 39.05 23.52 15.35
CA ARG A 63 38.14 23.16 16.43
C ARG A 63 38.73 22.04 17.29
N TYR A 64 39.27 21.01 16.66
CA TYR A 64 39.95 19.89 17.34
C TYR A 64 41.11 20.36 18.23
N ILE A 65 41.97 21.22 17.72
CA ILE A 65 43.10 21.78 18.48
C ILE A 65 42.59 22.67 19.62
N ASN A 66 41.68 23.60 19.36
CA ASN A 66 41.13 24.54 20.34
C ASN A 66 40.40 23.86 21.51
N GLU A 67 39.76 22.71 21.25
CA GLU A 67 39.10 21.89 22.26
C GLU A 67 40.02 20.84 22.90
N GLY A 68 41.36 21.08 22.90
CA GLY A 68 42.31 20.18 23.55
C GLY A 68 42.40 18.79 22.93
N ARG A 69 42.28 18.69 21.60
CA ARG A 69 42.29 17.44 20.82
C ARG A 69 41.11 16.51 21.16
N ASN A 70 39.98 17.09 21.49
CA ASN A 70 38.76 16.34 21.78
C ASN A 70 38.18 15.76 20.50
N ILE A 71 38.02 14.42 20.44
CA ILE A 71 37.47 13.69 19.29
C ILE A 71 36.04 14.12 18.94
N ASN A 72 35.27 14.53 19.95
CA ASN A 72 33.91 15.02 19.72
C ASN A 72 33.83 16.31 18.90
N ALA A 73 34.93 17.08 18.87
CA ALA A 73 35.07 18.24 18.03
C ALA A 73 35.05 17.92 16.52
N LEU A 74 35.32 16.68 16.14
CA LEU A 74 35.29 16.22 14.76
C LEU A 74 33.90 15.74 14.30
N ILE A 75 32.91 15.68 15.19
CA ILE A 75 31.55 15.33 14.83
C ILE A 75 30.93 16.41 13.93
N PRO A 76 30.41 16.07 12.74
CA PRO A 76 29.76 17.05 11.87
C PRO A 76 28.56 17.69 12.58
N HIS A 77 28.53 19.01 12.62
CA HIS A 77 27.31 19.68 13.04
C HIS A 77 26.22 19.44 11.99
N LYS A 78 25.03 19.05 12.42
CA LYS A 78 23.86 18.99 11.54
C LYS A 78 23.65 20.39 10.93
N THR A 79 24.04 20.54 9.67
CA THR A 79 23.79 21.75 8.90
C THR A 79 22.32 21.72 8.48
N GLY A 80 21.51 22.53 9.12
CA GLY A 80 20.12 22.73 8.80
C GLY A 80 19.62 24.01 9.47
N ARG A 81 18.56 24.60 8.94
CA ARG A 81 17.87 25.67 9.66
C ARG A 81 17.63 25.20 11.10
N LYS A 82 18.20 25.89 12.09
CA LYS A 82 17.85 25.65 13.50
C LYS A 82 16.33 25.60 13.55
N PHE A 83 15.78 24.48 14.05
CA PHE A 83 14.36 24.38 14.30
C PHE A 83 14.01 25.60 15.14
N ARG A 84 13.34 26.58 14.55
CA ARG A 84 12.68 27.60 15.37
C ARG A 84 11.72 26.81 16.23
N ASP A 85 11.91 26.91 17.54
CA ASP A 85 11.04 26.27 18.49
C ASP A 85 9.61 26.68 18.17
N ILE A 86 8.85 25.76 17.57
CA ILE A 86 7.41 25.92 17.34
C ILE A 86 6.67 25.78 18.69
N ILE A 87 7.40 25.85 19.79
CA ILE A 87 6.97 25.60 21.18
C ILE A 87 6.19 26.77 21.77
N LYS A 88 5.67 27.69 20.98
CA LYS A 88 4.73 28.70 21.49
C LYS A 88 3.30 28.47 21.07
N TYR A 89 2.95 27.26 20.65
CA TYR A 89 1.55 26.94 20.52
C TYR A 89 1.08 26.34 21.83
N GLU A 90 0.22 27.08 22.51
CA GLU A 90 -0.45 26.78 23.76
C GLU A 90 -0.99 25.34 23.80
N SER A 91 -1.13 24.80 25.00
CA SER A 91 -1.70 23.46 25.24
C SER A 91 -3.01 23.22 24.49
N GLU A 92 -3.83 24.24 24.33
CA GLU A 92 -5.09 24.25 23.58
C GLU A 92 -4.95 23.75 22.13
N ILE A 93 -3.92 24.20 21.39
CA ILE A 93 -3.73 23.78 20.00
C ILE A 93 -3.33 22.31 19.93
N THR A 94 -2.50 21.86 20.87
CA THR A 94 -2.07 20.45 20.90
C THR A 94 -3.23 19.53 21.21
N ASP A 95 -4.12 19.92 22.08
CA ASP A 95 -5.29 19.12 22.44
C ASP A 95 -6.33 19.10 21.32
N THR A 96 -6.61 20.26 20.72
CA THR A 96 -7.45 20.35 19.50
C THR A 96 -6.90 19.49 18.36
N LEU A 97 -5.55 19.48 18.15
CA LEU A 97 -4.92 18.61 17.16
C LEU A 97 -5.13 17.12 17.47
N LYS A 98 -5.02 16.72 18.73
CA LYS A 98 -5.26 15.33 19.15
C LYS A 98 -6.73 14.94 18.92
N GLU A 99 -7.69 15.78 19.34
CA GLU A 99 -9.13 15.57 19.14
C GLU A 99 -9.47 15.41 17.65
N LEU A 100 -9.08 16.38 16.83
CA LEU A 100 -9.33 16.33 15.38
C LEU A 100 -8.66 15.10 14.74
N ARG A 101 -7.51 14.70 15.25
CA ARG A 101 -6.83 13.50 14.76
C ARG A 101 -7.50 12.21 15.20
N CYS A 102 -8.07 12.16 16.40
CA CYS A 102 -8.92 11.04 16.85
C CYS A 102 -10.15 10.87 15.95
N LEU A 103 -10.72 11.97 15.44
CA LEU A 103 -11.79 11.97 14.44
C LEU A 103 -11.33 11.64 13.02
N ALA A 104 -10.05 11.23 12.86
CA ALA A 104 -9.43 10.82 11.62
C ALA A 104 -9.31 11.91 10.53
N TYR A 105 -9.39 13.21 10.89
CA TYR A 105 -9.13 14.29 9.95
C TYR A 105 -7.68 14.27 9.43
N ASN A 106 -7.50 14.57 8.16
CA ASN A 106 -6.19 14.72 7.54
C ASN A 106 -5.59 16.11 7.81
N LYS A 107 -4.30 16.31 7.46
CA LYS A 107 -3.60 17.57 7.70
C LYS A 107 -4.21 18.79 7.01
N TYR A 108 -4.91 18.60 5.89
CA TYR A 108 -5.57 19.68 5.14
C TYR A 108 -6.86 20.11 5.84
N ASP A 109 -7.66 19.11 6.24
CA ASP A 109 -8.91 19.34 6.97
C ASP A 109 -8.64 20.01 8.32
N ILE A 110 -7.62 19.53 9.05
CA ILE A 110 -7.20 20.12 10.33
C ILE A 110 -6.75 21.56 10.15
N SER A 111 -5.94 21.87 9.12
CA SER A 111 -5.53 23.23 8.81
C SER A 111 -6.72 24.14 8.57
N LEU A 112 -7.72 23.67 7.82
CA LEU A 112 -8.94 24.42 7.52
C LEU A 112 -9.82 24.62 8.76
N LEU A 113 -9.97 23.59 9.58
CA LEU A 113 -10.77 23.63 10.81
C LEU A 113 -10.16 24.55 11.86
N LEU A 114 -8.83 24.54 12.04
CA LEU A 114 -8.13 25.46 12.93
C LEU A 114 -8.35 26.92 12.49
N LYS A 115 -8.27 27.20 11.19
CA LYS A 115 -8.54 28.52 10.65
C LYS A 115 -9.99 28.97 10.90
N LYS A 116 -10.96 28.05 10.74
CA LYS A 116 -12.40 28.37 10.91
C LYS A 116 -12.85 28.50 12.37
N ARG A 117 -12.30 27.66 13.27
CA ARG A 117 -12.77 27.57 14.67
C ARG A 117 -11.99 28.46 15.64
N SER A 118 -10.71 28.64 15.39
CA SER A 118 -9.79 29.28 16.35
C SER A 118 -9.01 30.43 15.74
N GLU A 119 -9.32 30.84 14.51
CA GLU A 119 -8.60 31.87 13.73
C GLU A 119 -7.10 31.59 13.55
N ILE A 120 -6.67 30.36 13.87
CA ILE A 120 -5.27 29.96 13.82
C ILE A 120 -4.92 29.53 12.39
N ASN A 121 -4.12 30.34 11.73
CA ASN A 121 -3.71 30.08 10.35
C ASN A 121 -2.41 29.26 10.30
N LEU A 122 -2.54 27.94 10.32
CA LEU A 122 -1.43 27.00 10.15
C LEU A 122 -1.48 26.35 8.78
N SER A 123 -0.34 26.35 8.06
CA SER A 123 -0.24 25.61 6.81
C SER A 123 -0.38 24.09 7.06
N PRO A 124 -0.88 23.30 6.09
CA PRO A 124 -0.97 21.84 6.22
C PRO A 124 0.38 21.17 6.51
N SER A 125 1.48 21.76 6.03
CA SER A 125 2.84 21.30 6.31
C SER A 125 3.24 21.53 7.76
N THR A 126 2.82 22.64 8.35
CA THR A 126 3.05 22.96 9.77
C THR A 126 2.22 22.04 10.65
N VAL A 127 0.94 21.82 10.33
CA VAL A 127 0.06 20.85 11.00
C VAL A 127 0.70 19.45 10.97
N TYR A 128 1.20 19.00 9.83
CA TYR A 128 1.88 17.71 9.74
C TYR A 128 3.13 17.60 10.62
N ARG A 129 3.94 18.67 10.71
CA ARG A 129 5.12 18.69 11.60
C ARG A 129 4.72 18.61 13.08
N LEU A 130 3.68 19.34 13.48
CA LEU A 130 3.13 19.26 14.83
C LEU A 130 2.59 17.86 15.14
N MET A 131 1.78 17.29 14.25
CA MET A 131 1.29 15.92 14.38
C MET A 131 2.43 14.91 14.51
N ARG A 132 3.52 15.09 13.75
CA ARG A 132 4.70 14.23 13.83
C ARG A 132 5.43 14.37 15.17
N LYS A 133 5.54 15.60 15.70
CA LYS A 133 6.15 15.87 17.02
C LYS A 133 5.33 15.24 18.14
N LEU A 134 3.99 15.28 18.03
CA LEU A 134 3.06 14.66 18.98
C LEU A 134 2.90 13.15 18.81
N GLY A 135 3.56 12.52 17.83
CA GLY A 135 3.43 11.10 17.56
C GLY A 135 2.09 10.66 16.93
N ILE A 136 1.21 11.62 16.56
CA ILE A 136 -0.13 11.40 16.03
C ILE A 136 -0.25 11.53 14.51
N ASN A 137 0.86 11.62 13.81
CA ASN A 137 0.90 11.76 12.34
C ASN A 137 0.37 10.52 11.60
N LYS A 138 0.45 9.34 12.21
CA LYS A 138 -0.17 8.11 11.70
C LYS A 138 -1.54 7.95 12.34
N LEU A 139 -2.55 7.64 11.49
CA LEU A 139 -3.85 7.22 12.03
C LEU A 139 -3.68 5.88 12.74
N ASN A 140 -4.37 5.72 13.86
CA ASN A 140 -4.45 4.43 14.52
C ASN A 140 -4.92 3.38 13.47
N PRO A 141 -4.21 2.26 13.28
CA PRO A 141 -4.60 1.23 12.33
C PRO A 141 -6.05 0.75 12.53
N HIS A 142 -6.53 0.67 13.76
CA HIS A 142 -7.93 0.32 14.08
C HIS A 142 -8.95 1.32 13.49
N LEU A 143 -8.70 2.62 13.55
CA LEU A 143 -9.58 3.62 12.94
C LEU A 143 -9.57 3.57 11.41
N LYS A 144 -8.45 3.17 10.81
CA LYS A 144 -8.37 2.89 9.37
C LYS A 144 -9.17 1.64 8.98
N GLU A 145 -9.15 0.60 9.81
CA GLU A 145 -9.86 -0.66 9.53
C GLU A 145 -11.37 -0.51 9.64
N LEU A 146 -11.87 0.18 10.65
CA LEU A 146 -13.32 0.40 10.84
C LEU A 146 -13.97 1.19 9.69
N LYS A 147 -13.25 2.10 9.04
CA LYS A 147 -13.77 2.89 7.90
C LYS A 147 -13.62 2.19 6.53
N ARG A 148 -12.94 1.05 6.44
CA ARG A 148 -12.50 0.47 5.15
C ARG A 148 -12.91 -0.97 4.89
N ARG A 149 -13.45 -1.68 5.87
CA ARG A 149 -13.89 -3.07 5.69
C ARG A 149 -15.40 -3.14 5.57
N ILE A 150 -15.86 -3.67 4.45
CA ILE A 150 -17.20 -4.24 4.40
C ILE A 150 -17.11 -5.55 5.16
N ILE A 151 -17.55 -5.54 6.41
CA ILE A 151 -17.60 -6.73 7.26
C ILE A 151 -19.02 -7.27 7.11
N LYS A 152 -19.14 -8.46 6.56
CA LYS A 152 -20.38 -9.25 6.52
C LYS A 152 -20.28 -10.35 7.57
N MET A 153 -21.40 -10.73 8.13
CA MET A 153 -21.46 -11.65 9.29
C MET A 153 -21.80 -13.07 8.89
N SER A 154 -22.36 -13.27 7.70
CA SER A 154 -22.70 -14.58 7.17
C SER A 154 -22.42 -14.68 5.65
N ALA A 155 -22.30 -15.92 5.17
CA ALA A 155 -22.16 -16.21 3.76
C ALA A 155 -23.44 -15.80 3.00
N GLY A 156 -23.27 -15.31 1.78
CA GLY A 156 -24.37 -14.88 0.91
C GLY A 156 -24.87 -13.45 1.17
N GLU A 157 -24.49 -12.77 2.26
CA GLU A 157 -24.92 -11.39 2.46
C GLU A 157 -24.47 -10.44 1.35
N LEU A 158 -23.28 -10.67 0.77
CA LEU A 158 -22.74 -9.84 -0.29
C LEU A 158 -21.77 -10.64 -1.16
N GLY A 159 -22.08 -10.74 -2.44
CA GLY A 159 -21.17 -11.18 -3.49
C GLY A 159 -20.42 -10.00 -4.11
N HIS A 160 -19.16 -10.18 -4.48
CA HIS A 160 -18.42 -9.28 -5.35
C HIS A 160 -18.27 -9.96 -6.70
N ILE A 161 -18.62 -9.25 -7.77
CA ILE A 161 -18.49 -9.70 -9.15
C ILE A 161 -17.56 -8.77 -9.90
N ASP A 162 -16.70 -9.34 -10.74
CA ASP A 162 -15.75 -8.59 -11.54
C ASP A 162 -15.26 -9.40 -12.75
N ILE A 163 -14.71 -8.72 -13.75
CA ILE A 163 -14.17 -9.33 -14.96
C ILE A 163 -12.66 -9.11 -14.99
N HIS A 164 -11.93 -10.21 -15.10
CA HIS A 164 -10.48 -10.22 -15.25
C HIS A 164 -10.06 -10.46 -16.70
N TYR A 165 -9.05 -9.72 -17.18
CA TYR A 165 -8.50 -9.86 -18.52
C TYR A 165 -7.36 -10.86 -18.51
N VAL A 166 -7.54 -11.98 -19.21
CA VAL A 166 -6.48 -12.99 -19.37
C VAL A 166 -5.46 -12.49 -20.39
N ALA A 167 -4.17 -12.69 -20.09
CA ALA A 167 -3.09 -12.29 -20.96
C ALA A 167 -3.23 -12.94 -22.37
N LYS A 168 -2.87 -12.19 -23.42
CA LYS A 168 -2.90 -12.75 -24.78
C LYS A 168 -1.87 -13.87 -24.90
N GLY A 169 -2.27 -14.97 -25.55
CA GLY A 169 -1.41 -16.13 -25.74
C GLY A 169 -1.45 -17.15 -24.62
N THR A 170 -2.14 -16.86 -23.51
CA THR A 170 -2.37 -17.86 -22.44
C THR A 170 -3.10 -19.11 -22.97
N VAL A 171 -4.02 -18.93 -23.93
CA VAL A 171 -4.69 -20.04 -24.64
C VAL A 171 -4.32 -19.98 -26.12
N LYS A 172 -3.56 -20.97 -26.60
CA LYS A 172 -2.92 -20.95 -27.92
C LYS A 172 -3.92 -20.99 -29.08
N ASN A 173 -4.94 -21.83 -28.99
CA ASN A 173 -5.94 -21.98 -30.05
C ASN A 173 -6.83 -20.75 -30.25
N LEU A 174 -6.85 -19.82 -29.31
CA LEU A 174 -7.58 -18.56 -29.45
C LEU A 174 -6.80 -17.49 -30.23
N GLY A 175 -5.50 -17.68 -30.43
CA GLY A 175 -4.63 -16.73 -31.12
C GLY A 175 -4.69 -15.34 -30.46
N ASN A 176 -5.07 -14.33 -31.26
CA ASN A 176 -5.16 -12.94 -30.79
C ASN A 176 -6.54 -12.56 -30.19
N LYS A 177 -7.48 -13.51 -30.09
CA LYS A 177 -8.77 -13.22 -29.48
C LYS A 177 -8.62 -12.89 -28.01
N LYS A 178 -9.47 -12.00 -27.51
CA LYS A 178 -9.48 -11.63 -26.09
C LYS A 178 -10.19 -12.73 -25.30
N LEU A 179 -9.63 -13.07 -24.17
CA LEU A 179 -10.20 -13.98 -23.19
C LEU A 179 -10.38 -13.25 -21.88
N TYR A 180 -11.46 -13.53 -21.22
CA TYR A 180 -11.84 -12.91 -19.94
C TYR A 180 -12.22 -14.00 -18.95
N LEU A 181 -12.14 -13.69 -17.67
CA LEU A 181 -12.70 -14.50 -16.59
C LEU A 181 -13.74 -13.68 -15.84
N LEU A 182 -14.97 -14.11 -15.82
CA LEU A 182 -15.97 -13.58 -14.91
C LEU A 182 -15.85 -14.32 -13.58
N GLY A 183 -15.71 -13.59 -12.48
CA GLY A 183 -15.60 -14.16 -11.14
C GLY A 183 -16.62 -13.59 -10.18
N ILE A 184 -17.12 -14.44 -9.28
CA ILE A 184 -17.92 -14.05 -8.13
C ILE A 184 -17.26 -14.61 -6.88
N ILE A 185 -17.10 -13.76 -5.86
CA ILE A 185 -16.57 -14.16 -4.56
C ILE A 185 -17.50 -13.71 -3.43
N ASP A 186 -17.81 -14.59 -2.51
CA ASP A 186 -18.56 -14.23 -1.31
C ASP A 186 -17.71 -13.40 -0.35
N SER A 187 -18.31 -12.33 0.16
CA SER A 187 -17.62 -11.35 1.01
C SER A 187 -17.21 -11.92 2.37
N TYR A 188 -17.95 -12.87 2.92
CA TYR A 188 -17.72 -13.45 4.23
C TYR A 188 -16.81 -14.69 4.14
N SER A 189 -17.26 -15.72 3.46
CA SER A 189 -16.57 -17.01 3.39
C SER A 189 -15.34 -17.01 2.50
N ARG A 190 -15.25 -16.11 1.50
CA ARG A 190 -14.27 -16.12 0.41
C ARG A 190 -14.49 -17.22 -0.61
N ILE A 191 -15.54 -18.00 -0.51
CA ILE A 191 -15.90 -18.96 -1.58
C ILE A 191 -16.05 -18.17 -2.88
N CYS A 192 -15.45 -18.68 -3.93
CA CYS A 192 -15.47 -18.07 -5.24
C CYS A 192 -15.77 -19.09 -6.33
N TRP A 193 -16.20 -18.58 -7.46
CA TRP A 193 -16.24 -19.33 -8.71
C TRP A 193 -15.98 -18.39 -9.87
N MET A 194 -15.38 -18.91 -10.93
CA MET A 194 -15.11 -18.15 -12.14
C MET A 194 -15.34 -18.97 -13.39
N MET A 195 -15.64 -18.29 -14.49
CA MET A 195 -15.90 -18.86 -15.81
C MET A 195 -15.19 -18.07 -16.88
N PRO A 196 -14.57 -18.70 -17.89
CA PRO A 196 -14.00 -18.00 -19.02
C PRO A 196 -15.08 -17.47 -19.97
N LEU A 197 -14.81 -16.30 -20.53
CA LEU A 197 -15.69 -15.62 -21.48
C LEU A 197 -14.86 -15.13 -22.67
N VAL A 198 -15.38 -15.33 -23.87
CA VAL A 198 -14.81 -14.77 -25.11
C VAL A 198 -15.48 -13.44 -25.51
N SER A 199 -16.49 -13.04 -24.78
CA SER A 199 -17.26 -11.80 -24.98
C SER A 199 -17.66 -11.22 -23.63
N ILE A 200 -17.62 -9.88 -23.50
CA ILE A 200 -18.09 -9.15 -22.33
C ILE A 200 -19.38 -8.36 -22.62
N LYS A 201 -20.15 -8.79 -23.62
CA LYS A 201 -21.47 -8.22 -23.82
C LYS A 201 -22.34 -8.50 -22.59
N SER A 202 -23.14 -7.54 -22.19
CA SER A 202 -23.95 -7.62 -20.98
C SER A 202 -24.83 -8.89 -20.90
N ILE A 203 -25.28 -9.41 -22.03
CA ILE A 203 -26.08 -10.64 -22.08
C ILE A 203 -25.21 -11.87 -21.75
N ASP A 204 -24.00 -11.97 -22.32
CA ASP A 204 -23.09 -13.11 -22.07
C ASP A 204 -22.62 -13.11 -20.61
N VAL A 205 -22.30 -11.93 -20.08
CA VAL A 205 -21.93 -11.73 -18.67
C VAL A 205 -23.08 -12.12 -17.73
N SER A 206 -24.32 -11.77 -18.10
CA SER A 206 -25.51 -12.10 -17.29
C SER A 206 -25.76 -13.60 -17.24
N TYR A 207 -25.63 -14.31 -18.35
CA TYR A 207 -25.77 -15.77 -18.36
C TYR A 207 -24.69 -16.45 -17.52
N ALA A 208 -23.43 -16.11 -17.71
CA ALA A 208 -22.35 -16.67 -16.92
C ALA A 208 -22.47 -16.34 -15.43
N ALA A 209 -22.87 -15.12 -15.09
CA ALA A 209 -23.13 -14.74 -13.70
C ALA A 209 -24.26 -15.57 -13.07
N MET A 210 -25.35 -15.80 -13.81
CA MET A 210 -26.45 -16.66 -13.35
C MET A 210 -25.97 -18.10 -13.10
N GLU A 211 -25.20 -18.67 -14.01
CA GLU A 211 -24.63 -20.02 -13.84
C GLU A 211 -23.73 -20.10 -12.60
N ILE A 212 -22.86 -19.10 -12.37
CA ILE A 212 -22.00 -19.06 -11.18
C ILE A 212 -22.85 -18.96 -9.91
N VAL A 213 -23.87 -18.09 -9.88
CA VAL A 213 -24.75 -17.92 -8.70
C VAL A 213 -25.48 -19.22 -8.38
N VAL A 214 -26.03 -19.88 -9.39
CA VAL A 214 -26.73 -21.18 -9.24
C VAL A 214 -25.75 -22.27 -8.77
N LEU A 215 -24.55 -22.32 -9.33
CA LEU A 215 -23.53 -23.28 -8.90
C LEU A 215 -23.12 -23.05 -7.44
N LEU A 216 -22.85 -21.80 -7.04
CA LEU A 216 -22.47 -21.47 -5.67
C LEU A 216 -23.60 -21.80 -4.66
N ARG A 217 -24.84 -21.57 -5.05
CA ARG A 217 -26.01 -22.00 -4.24
C ARG A 217 -26.07 -23.52 -4.10
N ASN A 218 -26.01 -24.25 -5.22
CA ASN A 218 -26.22 -25.70 -5.21
C ASN A 218 -25.05 -26.44 -4.54
N ARG A 219 -23.79 -25.97 -4.72
CA ARG A 219 -22.61 -26.66 -4.20
C ARG A 219 -22.25 -26.24 -2.78
N TYR A 220 -22.39 -24.98 -2.44
CA TYR A 220 -21.91 -24.42 -1.18
C TYR A 220 -23.02 -23.78 -0.31
N GLY A 221 -24.26 -23.83 -0.73
CA GLY A 221 -25.38 -23.26 0.01
C GLY A 221 -25.40 -21.75 0.09
N ILE A 222 -24.69 -21.05 -0.83
CA ILE A 222 -24.57 -19.60 -0.79
C ILE A 222 -25.73 -18.96 -1.55
N GLU A 223 -26.64 -18.32 -0.84
CA GLU A 223 -27.73 -17.52 -1.39
C GLU A 223 -27.40 -16.02 -1.24
N PHE A 224 -27.08 -15.37 -2.37
CA PHE A 224 -26.73 -13.96 -2.34
C PHE A 224 -27.92 -13.06 -2.12
N LYS A 225 -27.82 -12.12 -1.16
CA LYS A 225 -28.78 -11.03 -0.92
C LYS A 225 -28.42 -9.78 -1.71
N GLU A 226 -27.11 -9.50 -1.81
CA GLU A 226 -26.57 -8.34 -2.48
C GLU A 226 -25.41 -8.76 -3.40
N MET A 227 -25.31 -8.12 -4.57
CA MET A 227 -24.19 -8.29 -5.50
C MET A 227 -23.55 -6.95 -5.78
N MET A 228 -22.23 -6.83 -5.58
CA MET A 228 -21.47 -5.62 -5.81
C MET A 228 -20.64 -5.74 -7.08
N SER A 229 -20.82 -4.81 -8.02
CA SER A 229 -19.97 -4.65 -9.19
C SER A 229 -19.34 -3.26 -9.24
N ASP A 230 -18.44 -3.05 -10.16
CA ASP A 230 -18.06 -1.70 -10.59
C ASP A 230 -19.16 -1.10 -11.49
N ASN A 231 -18.88 0.08 -12.08
CA ASN A 231 -19.82 0.77 -12.97
C ASN A 231 -19.54 0.44 -14.47
N GLY A 232 -18.99 -0.73 -14.75
CA GLY A 232 -18.75 -1.19 -16.12
C GLY A 232 -20.03 -1.32 -16.93
N SER A 233 -19.94 -1.12 -18.23
CA SER A 233 -21.09 -1.20 -19.15
C SER A 233 -21.67 -2.61 -19.26
N GLU A 234 -20.91 -3.61 -18.91
CA GLU A 234 -21.28 -5.03 -18.82
C GLU A 234 -22.24 -5.32 -17.66
N PHE A 235 -22.17 -4.51 -16.58
CA PHE A 235 -23.00 -4.66 -15.38
C PHE A 235 -24.10 -3.61 -15.27
N SER A 236 -24.00 -2.49 -16.00
CA SER A 236 -24.92 -1.36 -15.83
C SER A 236 -25.05 -0.51 -17.07
N SER A 237 -26.22 0.10 -17.25
CA SER A 237 -26.45 1.17 -18.24
C SER A 237 -26.97 2.42 -17.54
N ARG A 238 -26.29 3.55 -17.75
CA ARG A 238 -26.70 4.84 -17.19
C ARG A 238 -28.06 5.30 -17.71
N ASN A 239 -28.43 4.91 -18.93
CA ASN A 239 -29.63 5.39 -19.60
C ASN A 239 -30.83 4.44 -19.47
N ASN A 240 -30.62 3.17 -19.13
CA ASN A 240 -31.68 2.16 -19.01
C ASN A 240 -31.30 1.08 -18.00
N ILE A 241 -31.33 1.43 -16.73
CA ILE A 241 -30.95 0.50 -15.65
C ILE A 241 -31.90 -0.71 -15.62
N SER A 242 -33.20 -0.49 -15.65
CA SER A 242 -34.21 -1.55 -15.55
C SER A 242 -34.22 -2.49 -16.76
N GLY A 243 -33.77 -2.04 -17.92
CA GLY A 243 -33.68 -2.85 -19.14
C GLY A 243 -32.36 -3.58 -19.32
N HIS A 244 -31.37 -3.31 -18.48
CA HIS A 244 -30.06 -3.92 -18.61
C HIS A 244 -30.11 -5.43 -18.27
N PRO A 245 -29.52 -6.31 -19.12
CA PRO A 245 -29.62 -7.77 -18.92
C PRO A 245 -29.16 -8.22 -17.54
N PHE A 246 -28.05 -7.68 -17.04
CA PHE A 246 -27.49 -8.02 -15.72
C PHE A 246 -28.43 -7.60 -14.57
N GLU A 247 -29.03 -6.41 -14.65
CA GLU A 247 -30.02 -5.96 -13.65
C GLU A 247 -31.27 -6.83 -13.65
N ARG A 248 -31.78 -7.20 -14.83
CA ARG A 248 -32.92 -8.09 -14.95
C ARG A 248 -32.62 -9.48 -14.38
N MET A 249 -31.43 -10.00 -14.62
CA MET A 249 -30.99 -11.27 -14.06
C MET A 249 -30.94 -11.21 -12.52
N LEU A 250 -30.32 -10.16 -11.93
CA LEU A 250 -30.29 -9.98 -10.48
C LEU A 250 -31.70 -9.82 -9.87
N GLN A 251 -32.57 -9.07 -10.55
CA GLN A 251 -33.97 -8.93 -10.14
C GLN A 251 -34.70 -10.24 -10.16
N PHE A 252 -34.54 -11.06 -11.21
CA PHE A 252 -35.12 -12.41 -11.31
C PHE A 252 -34.66 -13.32 -10.17
N LEU A 253 -33.38 -13.22 -9.75
CA LEU A 253 -32.82 -13.97 -8.63
C LEU A 253 -33.09 -13.32 -7.26
N SER A 254 -33.82 -12.21 -7.20
CA SER A 254 -34.10 -11.43 -5.98
C SER A 254 -32.83 -10.94 -5.28
N ILE A 255 -31.78 -10.65 -6.04
CA ILE A 255 -30.51 -10.14 -5.56
C ILE A 255 -30.44 -8.62 -5.78
N LYS A 256 -30.14 -7.87 -4.73
CA LYS A 256 -29.99 -6.41 -4.81
C LYS A 256 -28.63 -6.03 -5.41
N HIS A 257 -28.63 -5.21 -6.47
CA HIS A 257 -27.39 -4.68 -7.03
C HIS A 257 -26.84 -3.52 -6.20
N ILE A 258 -25.53 -3.54 -5.96
CA ILE A 258 -24.80 -2.47 -5.29
C ILE A 258 -23.62 -2.04 -6.18
N TYR A 259 -23.52 -0.74 -6.42
CA TYR A 259 -22.42 -0.18 -7.19
C TYR A 259 -21.29 0.29 -6.29
N THR A 260 -20.05 0.10 -6.74
CA THR A 260 -18.91 0.74 -6.09
C THR A 260 -18.99 2.26 -6.25
N LYS A 261 -18.74 3.01 -5.18
CA LYS A 261 -18.73 4.48 -5.26
C LYS A 261 -17.57 4.93 -6.15
N PRO A 262 -17.78 5.90 -7.05
CA PRO A 262 -16.71 6.49 -7.85
C PRO A 262 -15.55 6.96 -6.96
N CYS A 263 -14.33 6.80 -7.40
CA CYS A 263 -13.11 7.18 -6.69
C CYS A 263 -12.86 6.51 -5.33
N THR A 264 -13.53 5.38 -5.04
CA THR A 264 -13.24 4.56 -3.86
C THR A 264 -12.76 3.15 -4.25
N PRO A 265 -11.50 3.00 -4.73
CA PRO A 265 -10.99 1.73 -5.27
C PRO A 265 -10.94 0.58 -4.26
N LYS A 266 -11.33 0.80 -3.01
CA LYS A 266 -11.20 -0.21 -1.94
C LYS A 266 -12.46 -1.03 -1.66
N THR A 267 -13.54 -0.76 -2.35
CA THR A 267 -14.81 -1.51 -2.15
C THR A 267 -14.78 -2.88 -2.78
N ASN A 268 -14.06 -3.07 -3.89
CA ASN A 268 -13.93 -4.35 -4.60
C ASN A 268 -12.63 -5.12 -4.28
N GLY A 269 -11.88 -4.68 -3.26
CA GLY A 269 -10.55 -5.21 -2.92
C GLY A 269 -10.48 -6.71 -2.57
N LYS A 270 -11.62 -7.39 -2.38
CA LYS A 270 -11.65 -8.85 -2.13
C LYS A 270 -11.47 -9.62 -3.42
N ILE A 271 -12.21 -9.24 -4.46
CA ILE A 271 -12.09 -9.88 -5.76
C ILE A 271 -10.80 -9.45 -6.48
N GLU A 272 -10.35 -8.19 -6.31
CA GLU A 272 -9.05 -7.75 -6.82
C GLU A 272 -7.89 -8.56 -6.24
N ARG A 273 -7.96 -8.90 -4.94
CA ARG A 273 -6.97 -9.78 -4.31
C ARG A 273 -7.08 -11.21 -4.80
N PHE A 274 -8.29 -11.68 -5.07
CA PHE A 274 -8.51 -12.99 -5.65
C PHE A 274 -7.85 -13.10 -7.03
N TRP A 275 -8.04 -12.11 -7.91
CA TRP A 275 -7.40 -12.08 -9.23
C TRP A 275 -5.87 -12.13 -9.13
N ARG A 276 -5.28 -11.33 -8.24
CA ARG A 276 -3.83 -11.38 -8.01
C ARG A 276 -3.37 -12.77 -7.56
N THR A 277 -4.12 -13.40 -6.68
CA THR A 277 -3.80 -14.75 -6.20
C THR A 277 -3.90 -15.78 -7.33
N LEU A 278 -4.90 -15.65 -8.21
CA LEU A 278 -5.06 -16.49 -9.39
C LEU A 278 -3.89 -16.32 -10.38
N GLU A 279 -3.48 -15.07 -10.63
CA GLU A 279 -2.32 -14.78 -11.44
C GLU A 279 -1.07 -15.44 -10.86
N ASP A 280 -0.77 -15.19 -9.59
CA ASP A 280 0.43 -15.69 -8.91
C ASP A 280 0.46 -17.23 -8.81
N GLU A 281 -0.69 -17.89 -8.69
CA GLU A 281 -0.76 -19.34 -8.40
C GLU A 281 -1.11 -20.22 -9.61
N LEU A 282 -1.73 -19.68 -10.67
CA LEU A 282 -2.18 -20.46 -11.82
C LEU A 282 -1.78 -19.90 -13.18
N LEU A 283 -1.82 -18.57 -13.37
CA LEU A 283 -1.73 -18.01 -14.72
C LEU A 283 -0.32 -17.53 -15.10
N ASP A 284 0.49 -17.09 -14.11
CA ASP A 284 1.80 -16.51 -14.37
C ASP A 284 2.77 -17.55 -14.97
N GLY A 285 3.19 -17.29 -16.22
CA GLY A 285 4.09 -18.17 -16.96
C GLY A 285 3.45 -19.42 -17.58
N GLU A 286 2.16 -19.65 -17.36
CA GLU A 286 1.46 -20.83 -17.90
C GLU A 286 0.81 -20.56 -19.26
N SER A 287 0.68 -21.61 -20.07
CA SER A 287 -0.02 -21.58 -21.36
C SER A 287 -0.78 -22.87 -21.59
N PHE A 288 -1.95 -22.76 -22.19
CA PHE A 288 -2.88 -23.87 -22.43
C PHE A 288 -3.07 -24.04 -23.94
N GLU A 289 -3.18 -25.27 -24.43
CA GLU A 289 -3.33 -25.52 -25.85
C GLU A 289 -4.74 -25.15 -26.33
N THR A 290 -5.77 -25.46 -25.53
CA THR A 290 -7.17 -25.24 -25.90
C THR A 290 -7.95 -24.51 -24.81
N LEU A 291 -9.11 -23.94 -25.20
CA LEU A 291 -10.02 -23.30 -24.25
C LEU A 291 -10.59 -24.32 -23.26
N GLU A 292 -10.88 -25.53 -23.70
CA GLU A 292 -11.41 -26.61 -22.86
C GLU A 292 -10.41 -27.03 -21.78
N GLU A 293 -9.12 -27.08 -22.12
CA GLU A 293 -8.05 -27.34 -21.18
C GLU A 293 -7.96 -26.22 -20.13
N PHE A 294 -7.99 -24.97 -20.59
CA PHE A 294 -8.02 -23.79 -19.72
C PHE A 294 -9.21 -23.82 -18.76
N GLU A 295 -10.42 -24.10 -19.28
CA GLU A 295 -11.63 -24.23 -18.45
C GLU A 295 -11.51 -25.32 -17.39
N HIS A 296 -10.90 -26.45 -17.74
CA HIS A 296 -10.67 -27.55 -16.80
C HIS A 296 -9.76 -27.11 -15.65
N HIS A 297 -8.66 -26.41 -15.96
CA HIS A 297 -7.73 -25.88 -14.94
C HIS A 297 -8.38 -24.80 -14.07
N ILE A 298 -9.18 -23.89 -14.65
CA ILE A 298 -9.93 -22.89 -13.94
C ILE A 298 -10.93 -23.52 -12.95
N LYS A 299 -11.68 -24.56 -13.37
CA LYS A 299 -12.59 -25.31 -12.49
C LYS A 299 -11.81 -26.03 -11.37
N GLY A 300 -10.71 -26.67 -11.70
CA GLY A 300 -9.83 -27.33 -10.73
C GLY A 300 -9.30 -26.34 -9.68
N TYR A 301 -8.86 -25.16 -10.14
CA TYR A 301 -8.40 -24.10 -9.24
C TYR A 301 -9.51 -23.56 -8.32
N CYS A 302 -10.74 -23.37 -8.82
CA CYS A 302 -11.87 -22.98 -7.97
C CYS A 302 -12.11 -24.00 -6.84
N LEU A 303 -12.05 -25.28 -7.14
CA LEU A 303 -12.19 -26.34 -6.13
C LEU A 303 -11.05 -26.30 -5.10
N TYR A 304 -9.80 -26.24 -5.58
CA TYR A 304 -8.63 -26.09 -4.71
C TYR A 304 -8.74 -24.85 -3.81
N TYR A 305 -9.07 -23.70 -4.38
CA TYR A 305 -9.21 -22.43 -3.67
C TYR A 305 -10.26 -22.51 -2.55
N ASN A 306 -11.41 -23.09 -2.85
CA ASN A 306 -12.52 -23.18 -1.91
C ASN A 306 -12.33 -24.24 -0.83
N GLU A 307 -11.79 -25.41 -1.18
CA GLU A 307 -11.83 -26.59 -0.34
C GLU A 307 -10.48 -26.93 0.33
N HIS A 308 -9.38 -26.40 -0.19
CA HIS A 308 -8.04 -26.76 0.28
C HIS A 308 -7.17 -25.58 0.69
N ARG A 309 -7.33 -24.42 0.04
CA ARG A 309 -6.47 -23.27 0.26
C ARG A 309 -6.81 -22.55 1.57
N MET A 310 -5.78 -22.31 2.41
CA MET A 310 -5.93 -21.50 3.63
C MET A 310 -5.85 -20.01 3.33
N HIS A 311 -6.69 -19.21 4.00
CA HIS A 311 -6.81 -17.78 3.78
C HIS A 311 -6.51 -16.93 5.02
N GLN A 312 -5.54 -16.03 4.91
CA GLN A 312 -5.24 -15.08 6.00
C GLN A 312 -6.43 -14.17 6.36
N GLY A 313 -7.27 -13.84 5.39
CA GLY A 313 -8.43 -12.95 5.58
C GLY A 313 -9.58 -13.57 6.38
N ILE A 314 -9.56 -14.87 6.62
CA ILE A 314 -10.51 -15.64 7.42
C ILE A 314 -9.78 -16.49 8.48
N SER A 315 -8.73 -15.91 9.07
CA SER A 315 -7.97 -16.52 10.18
C SER A 315 -7.34 -17.87 9.85
N LEU A 316 -6.79 -18.00 8.63
CA LEU A 316 -6.16 -19.22 8.09
C LEU A 316 -7.12 -20.42 7.95
N LYS A 317 -8.42 -20.20 7.97
CA LYS A 317 -9.41 -21.21 7.61
C LYS A 317 -9.48 -21.37 6.09
N LYS A 318 -10.04 -22.47 5.64
CA LYS A 318 -10.44 -22.67 4.25
C LYS A 318 -11.80 -21.99 4.00
N PRO A 319 -12.10 -21.50 2.80
CA PRO A 319 -13.41 -20.95 2.49
C PRO A 319 -14.58 -21.87 2.83
N ILE A 320 -14.45 -23.16 2.57
CA ILE A 320 -15.48 -24.16 2.88
C ILE A 320 -15.79 -24.25 4.38
N ASP A 321 -14.80 -24.07 5.25
CA ASP A 321 -14.99 -24.11 6.71
C ASP A 321 -15.85 -22.93 7.24
N MET A 322 -16.13 -21.94 6.39
CA MET A 322 -16.92 -20.76 6.74
C MET A 322 -18.41 -20.89 6.39
N VAL A 323 -18.82 -21.97 5.70
CA VAL A 323 -20.19 -22.21 5.23
C VAL A 323 -20.77 -23.54 5.76
N GLN A 324 -19.94 -24.32 6.44
CA GLN A 324 -20.33 -25.56 7.16
C GLN A 324 -20.91 -25.24 8.53
#